data_336e9c7e827ce41009ad530b54b915fd
#
_entry.id   336e9c7e827ce41009ad530b54b915fd
#
_cell.length_a   1.000
_cell.length_b   1.000
_cell.length_c   1.000
_cell.angle_alpha   90.00
_cell.angle_beta   90.00
_cell.angle_gamma   90.00
#
_symmetry.space_group_name_H-M   'P 1'
#
loop_
_entity.id
_entity.type
_entity.pdbx_description
1 polymer ?
#
loop_
_entity_poly.entity_id
_entity_poly.type
_entity_poly.pdbx_seq_one_letter_code
_entity_poly.pdbx_strand_id
1 'polypeptide(L)'
;MTPCVSRTGDPDSLDGVAVPHAGLLILDGTAPHTIDPAMPGIDGETLDLGRFLHKEVFKRRREELFVLAEENRAHYKNAFACLSAAGSLRRAAVSEAARSADLTMIRTFLKEGFTLPKEGTPRTLFLTSPTPAGVADFREAQDAENTVYLPGVLGAVFLNEAMKLVQNTQTEIFLHPLTPEAPQCVRIGDTMLCAADDTRSTLNEFLLSPLSDFIPFAMQEAETLTAQAVEELRLCKRTHDAIETIYRPFVDYDHVERETNRLLETLKL
;
A
#
# COMPACT_ATOMS: atom_id res chain seq x y z
N MET A 1 -19.87 6.30 -5.78
CA MET A 1 -19.38 6.22 -4.38
C MET A 1 -18.22 5.27 -4.38
N THR A 2 -16.99 5.74 -4.31
CA THR A 2 -15.83 4.85 -4.26
C THR A 2 -15.39 4.79 -2.79
N PRO A 3 -15.66 3.71 -2.06
CA PRO A 3 -15.12 3.55 -0.73
C PRO A 3 -13.59 3.52 -0.83
N CYS A 4 -12.92 4.39 -0.09
CA CYS A 4 -11.48 4.29 0.07
C CYS A 4 -11.23 3.10 1.00
N VAL A 5 -10.76 2.02 0.44
CA VAL A 5 -10.49 0.76 1.17
C VAL A 5 -8.99 0.63 1.31
N SER A 6 -8.49 0.65 2.54
CA SER A 6 -7.14 0.17 2.84
C SER A 6 -7.23 -1.34 3.10
N ARG A 7 -6.34 -2.13 2.46
CA ARG A 7 -6.26 -3.58 2.65
C ARG A 7 -4.82 -3.91 2.99
N THR A 8 -4.53 -4.26 4.22
CA THR A 8 -3.15 -4.55 4.64
C THR A 8 -2.94 -6.03 4.90
N GLY A 9 -3.50 -6.75 5.64
CA GLY A 9 -3.15 -8.14 5.98
C GLY A 9 -3.95 -9.21 5.25
N ASP A 10 -5.17 -8.88 4.83
CA ASP A 10 -6.11 -9.78 4.17
C ASP A 10 -6.82 -9.03 3.03
N PRO A 11 -6.63 -9.43 1.75
CA PRO A 11 -7.27 -8.77 0.62
C PRO A 11 -8.80 -8.86 0.65
N ASP A 12 -9.37 -9.78 1.39
CA ASP A 12 -10.83 -9.98 1.55
C ASP A 12 -11.40 -9.26 2.78
N SER A 13 -10.56 -8.61 3.58
CA SER A 13 -10.92 -7.87 4.79
C SER A 13 -10.81 -6.36 4.57
N LEU A 14 -11.61 -5.57 5.29
CA LEU A 14 -11.58 -4.11 5.26
C LEU A 14 -10.92 -3.58 6.54
N ASP A 15 -9.84 -2.82 6.40
CA ASP A 15 -9.22 -2.10 7.52
C ASP A 15 -9.95 -0.79 7.83
N GLY A 16 -10.78 -0.31 6.90
CA GLY A 16 -11.55 0.90 7.11
C GLY A 16 -12.51 1.24 5.98
N VAL A 17 -13.46 2.10 6.29
CA VAL A 17 -14.46 2.61 5.35
C VAL A 17 -14.54 4.13 5.45
N ALA A 18 -14.34 4.81 4.33
CA ALA A 18 -14.54 6.25 4.23
C ALA A 18 -15.90 6.57 3.59
N VAL A 19 -16.66 7.46 4.18
CA VAL A 19 -17.92 8.00 3.67
C VAL A 19 -17.75 9.51 3.47
N PRO A 20 -17.12 9.98 2.37
CA PRO A 20 -16.68 11.36 2.20
C PRO A 20 -17.80 12.39 2.29
N HIS A 21 -19.00 12.07 1.75
CA HIS A 21 -20.15 12.98 1.78
C HIS A 21 -20.72 13.19 3.19
N ALA A 22 -20.45 12.25 4.12
CA ALA A 22 -20.81 12.36 5.53
C ALA A 22 -19.65 12.88 6.40
N GLY A 23 -18.45 13.09 5.81
CA GLY A 23 -17.26 13.44 6.57
C GLY A 23 -16.83 12.36 7.57
N LEU A 24 -17.18 11.10 7.29
CA LEU A 24 -17.00 9.97 8.21
C LEU A 24 -15.89 9.02 7.73
N LEU A 25 -15.07 8.58 8.67
CA LEU A 25 -14.07 7.53 8.49
C LEU A 25 -14.19 6.54 9.63
N ILE A 26 -14.38 5.25 9.33
CA ILE A 26 -14.37 4.15 10.30
C ILE A 26 -13.12 3.32 10.01
N LEU A 27 -12.29 3.10 11.01
CA LEU A 27 -11.03 2.38 10.90
C LEU A 27 -10.95 1.26 11.91
N ASP A 28 -10.28 0.17 11.54
CA ASP A 28 -9.81 -0.82 12.51
C ASP A 28 -8.63 -0.19 13.29
N GLY A 29 -8.84 0.03 14.59
CA GLY A 29 -7.85 0.56 15.52
C GLY A 29 -7.00 -0.52 16.20
N THR A 30 -7.06 -1.77 15.74
CA THR A 30 -6.26 -2.87 16.30
C THR A 30 -4.78 -2.72 15.95
N ALA A 31 -3.89 -3.02 16.90
CA ALA A 31 -2.45 -2.99 16.63
C ALA A 31 -2.09 -3.86 15.40
N PRO A 32 -1.17 -3.42 14.54
CA PRO A 32 -0.22 -2.30 14.68
C PRO A 32 -0.75 -0.93 14.23
N HIS A 33 -1.97 -0.84 13.73
CA HIS A 33 -2.56 0.37 13.13
C HIS A 33 -3.37 1.20 14.12
N THR A 34 -2.93 1.27 15.39
CA THR A 34 -3.61 2.07 16.40
C THR A 34 -3.68 3.54 16.01
N ILE A 35 -4.90 4.02 15.80
CA ILE A 35 -5.19 5.44 15.55
C ILE A 35 -6.17 5.90 16.62
N ASP A 36 -5.74 6.82 17.46
CA ASP A 36 -6.60 7.47 18.42
C ASP A 36 -7.11 8.81 17.88
N PRO A 37 -8.37 9.19 18.16
CA PRO A 37 -8.85 10.53 17.88
C PRO A 37 -7.97 11.58 18.54
N ALA A 38 -7.64 12.67 17.82
CA ALA A 38 -6.84 13.74 18.38
C ALA A 38 -7.57 14.47 19.51
N MET A 39 -8.90 14.59 19.40
CA MET A 39 -9.79 15.13 20.43
C MET A 39 -11.00 14.19 20.62
N PRO A 40 -10.90 13.17 21.49
CA PRO A 40 -11.99 12.21 21.72
C PRO A 40 -13.32 12.89 22.07
N GLY A 41 -14.40 12.45 21.42
CA GLY A 41 -15.74 13.03 21.58
C GLY A 41 -15.99 14.32 20.77
N ILE A 42 -14.98 14.85 20.05
CA ILE A 42 -15.11 16.00 19.16
C ILE A 42 -14.85 15.59 17.71
N ASP A 43 -13.69 15.01 17.44
CA ASP A 43 -13.26 14.60 16.08
C ASP A 43 -13.36 13.09 15.85
N GLY A 44 -13.65 12.32 16.88
CA GLY A 44 -13.85 10.87 16.78
C GLY A 44 -14.12 10.18 18.11
N GLU A 45 -14.49 8.92 18.01
CA GLU A 45 -14.74 8.02 19.15
C GLU A 45 -14.04 6.68 18.92
N THR A 46 -13.63 6.03 20.01
CA THR A 46 -13.10 4.67 20.00
C THR A 46 -14.16 3.70 20.48
N LEU A 47 -14.52 2.71 19.65
CA LEU A 47 -15.43 1.64 20.01
C LEU A 47 -14.65 0.39 20.42
N ASP A 48 -14.66 0.06 21.73
CA ASP A 48 -14.06 -1.17 22.24
C ASP A 48 -14.97 -2.38 22.00
N LEU A 49 -14.69 -3.15 20.94
CA LEU A 49 -15.38 -4.42 20.66
C LEU A 49 -14.97 -5.54 21.62
N GLY A 50 -13.83 -5.39 22.32
CA GLY A 50 -13.37 -6.35 23.34
C GLY A 50 -14.31 -6.49 24.53
N ARG A 51 -15.24 -5.54 24.75
CA ARG A 51 -16.32 -5.63 25.75
C ARG A 51 -17.34 -6.73 25.46
N PHE A 52 -17.43 -7.19 24.20
CA PHE A 52 -18.33 -8.25 23.78
C PHE A 52 -17.69 -9.63 23.79
N LEU A 53 -16.49 -9.76 24.37
CA LEU A 53 -15.79 -11.04 24.53
C LEU A 53 -16.09 -11.69 25.88
N HIS A 54 -16.32 -12.99 25.89
CA HIS A 54 -16.40 -13.82 27.09
C HIS A 54 -15.00 -14.07 27.69
N LYS A 55 -14.42 -13.07 28.37
CA LYS A 55 -13.00 -12.99 28.79
C LYS A 55 -12.49 -14.16 29.63
N GLU A 56 -13.34 -14.82 30.42
CA GLU A 56 -12.92 -15.91 31.30
C GLU A 56 -12.42 -17.16 30.56
N VAL A 57 -12.88 -17.37 29.31
CA VAL A 57 -12.45 -18.49 28.50
C VAL A 57 -11.02 -18.31 28.03
N PHE A 58 -10.63 -17.08 27.68
CA PHE A 58 -9.28 -16.76 27.19
C PHE A 58 -8.21 -16.97 28.26
N LYS A 59 -8.55 -16.82 29.55
CA LYS A 59 -7.62 -17.09 30.65
C LYS A 59 -7.12 -18.53 30.64
N ARG A 60 -7.96 -19.50 30.22
CA ARG A 60 -7.61 -20.93 30.16
C ARG A 60 -6.74 -21.28 28.96
N ARG A 61 -6.81 -20.48 27.89
CA ARG A 61 -6.02 -20.68 26.64
C ARG A 61 -4.91 -19.63 26.50
N ARG A 62 -4.56 -18.98 27.60
CA ARG A 62 -3.61 -17.86 27.60
C ARG A 62 -2.26 -18.25 26.98
N GLU A 63 -1.67 -19.36 27.41
CA GLU A 63 -0.35 -19.80 26.93
C GLU A 63 -0.36 -20.05 25.41
N GLU A 64 -1.38 -20.73 24.92
CA GLU A 64 -1.56 -21.00 23.50
C GLU A 64 -1.67 -19.70 22.68
N LEU A 65 -2.51 -18.75 23.16
CA LEU A 65 -2.67 -17.45 22.52
C LEU A 65 -1.37 -16.63 22.52
N PHE A 66 -0.58 -16.70 23.61
CA PHE A 66 0.72 -16.02 23.65
C PHE A 66 1.70 -16.62 22.65
N VAL A 67 1.78 -17.93 22.51
CA VAL A 67 2.64 -18.60 21.54
C VAL A 67 2.27 -18.16 20.12
N LEU A 68 1.01 -18.26 19.74
CA LEU A 68 0.53 -17.85 18.43
C LEU A 68 0.79 -16.34 18.16
N ALA A 69 0.58 -15.49 19.15
CA ALA A 69 0.85 -14.05 19.00
C ALA A 69 2.34 -13.75 18.82
N GLU A 70 3.24 -14.46 19.51
CA GLU A 70 4.69 -14.31 19.33
C GLU A 70 5.14 -14.82 17.95
N GLU A 71 4.62 -15.96 17.50
CA GLU A 71 4.87 -16.48 16.15
C GLU A 71 4.41 -15.49 15.08
N ASN A 72 3.18 -14.97 15.21
CA ASN A 72 2.65 -13.96 14.30
C ASN A 72 3.56 -12.73 14.23
N ARG A 73 3.97 -12.21 15.40
CA ARG A 73 4.88 -11.06 15.50
C ARG A 73 6.23 -11.31 14.84
N ALA A 74 6.78 -12.53 15.01
CA ALA A 74 8.06 -12.91 14.39
C ALA A 74 7.95 -12.91 12.86
N HIS A 75 6.88 -13.48 12.30
CA HIS A 75 6.63 -13.49 10.86
C HIS A 75 6.43 -12.07 10.30
N TYR A 76 5.67 -11.21 10.97
CA TYR A 76 5.56 -9.80 10.58
C TYR A 76 6.92 -9.12 10.55
N LYS A 77 7.75 -9.30 11.59
CA LYS A 77 9.08 -8.71 11.65
C LYS A 77 9.96 -9.16 10.49
N ASN A 78 9.91 -10.45 10.15
CA ASN A 78 10.66 -11.01 9.02
C ASN A 78 10.16 -10.43 7.69
N ALA A 79 8.84 -10.39 7.47
CA ALA A 79 8.25 -9.83 6.26
C ALA A 79 8.69 -8.37 6.06
N PHE A 80 8.57 -7.53 7.09
CA PHE A 80 8.99 -6.13 7.00
C PHE A 80 10.49 -5.95 6.80
N ALA A 81 11.33 -6.84 7.36
CA ALA A 81 12.76 -6.81 7.11
C ALA A 81 13.08 -7.11 5.64
N CYS A 82 12.42 -8.11 5.04
CA CYS A 82 12.56 -8.45 3.63
C CYS A 82 12.08 -7.30 2.72
N LEU A 83 10.90 -6.72 2.99
CA LEU A 83 10.37 -5.59 2.22
C LEU A 83 11.27 -4.36 2.31
N SER A 84 11.82 -4.07 3.47
CA SER A 84 12.76 -2.95 3.68
C SER A 84 14.07 -3.15 2.90
N ALA A 85 14.60 -4.37 2.90
CA ALA A 85 15.80 -4.71 2.14
C ALA A 85 15.54 -4.64 0.63
N ALA A 86 14.39 -5.18 0.16
CA ALA A 86 13.96 -5.08 -1.24
C ALA A 86 13.84 -3.62 -1.69
N GLY A 87 13.20 -2.78 -0.87
CA GLY A 87 13.09 -1.34 -1.13
C GLY A 87 14.43 -0.64 -1.20
N SER A 88 15.40 -1.05 -0.38
CA SER A 88 16.75 -0.48 -0.39
C SER A 88 17.52 -0.83 -1.68
N LEU A 89 17.41 -2.08 -2.14
CA LEU A 89 17.99 -2.51 -3.41
C LEU A 89 17.36 -1.80 -4.60
N ARG A 90 16.03 -1.69 -4.61
CA ARG A 90 15.30 -0.94 -5.65
C ARG A 90 15.73 0.52 -5.70
N ARG A 91 15.81 1.21 -4.57
CA ARG A 91 16.34 2.60 -4.50
C ARG A 91 17.73 2.72 -5.08
N ALA A 92 18.61 1.81 -4.73
CA ALA A 92 19.98 1.79 -5.24
C ALA A 92 20.01 1.60 -6.76
N ALA A 93 19.21 0.66 -7.30
CA ALA A 93 19.11 0.41 -8.74
C ALA A 93 18.56 1.64 -9.50
N VAL A 94 17.49 2.26 -9.02
CA VAL A 94 16.91 3.46 -9.64
C VAL A 94 17.86 4.65 -9.55
N SER A 95 18.58 4.83 -8.44
CA SER A 95 19.58 5.86 -8.28
C SER A 95 20.77 5.65 -9.23
N GLU A 96 21.19 4.41 -9.44
CA GLU A 96 22.25 4.07 -10.39
C GLU A 96 21.81 4.36 -11.83
N ALA A 97 20.58 3.94 -12.20
CA ALA A 97 20.02 4.23 -13.51
C ALA A 97 19.88 5.74 -13.79
N ALA A 98 19.50 6.52 -12.79
CA ALA A 98 19.39 7.97 -12.90
C ALA A 98 20.74 8.66 -13.20
N ARG A 99 21.88 8.07 -12.77
CA ARG A 99 23.22 8.58 -13.10
C ARG A 99 23.58 8.35 -14.57
N SER A 100 23.05 7.32 -15.18
CA SER A 100 23.25 7.01 -16.60
C SER A 100 22.25 7.69 -17.52
N ALA A 101 21.18 8.28 -16.99
CA ALA A 101 20.09 8.89 -17.75
C ALA A 101 20.30 10.37 -18.05
N ASP A 102 19.89 10.82 -19.23
CA ASP A 102 19.75 12.25 -19.55
C ASP A 102 18.47 12.80 -18.93
N LEU A 103 18.58 13.24 -17.67
CA LEU A 103 17.45 13.83 -16.93
C LEU A 103 16.92 15.11 -17.58
N THR A 104 17.75 15.83 -18.34
CA THR A 104 17.31 17.05 -19.05
C THR A 104 16.42 16.68 -20.22
N MET A 105 16.81 15.69 -21.00
CA MET A 105 15.99 15.17 -22.09
C MET A 105 14.68 14.58 -21.58
N ILE A 106 14.70 13.81 -20.49
CA ILE A 106 13.50 13.27 -19.84
C ILE A 106 12.53 14.39 -19.41
N ARG A 107 13.05 15.44 -18.74
CA ARG A 107 12.21 16.57 -18.30
C ARG A 107 11.61 17.34 -19.47
N THR A 108 12.38 17.52 -20.54
CA THR A 108 11.91 18.18 -21.77
C THR A 108 10.78 17.36 -22.39
N PHE A 109 11.00 16.06 -22.58
CA PHE A 109 10.00 15.13 -23.10
C PHE A 109 8.68 15.18 -22.29
N LEU A 110 8.77 15.13 -20.95
CA LEU A 110 7.60 15.21 -20.07
C LEU A 110 6.86 16.55 -20.17
N LYS A 111 7.59 17.66 -20.28
CA LYS A 111 6.99 19.01 -20.39
C LYS A 111 6.32 19.27 -21.75
N GLU A 112 6.90 18.74 -22.80
CA GLU A 112 6.39 18.94 -24.17
C GLU A 112 5.31 17.91 -24.53
N GLY A 113 5.41 16.68 -23.99
CA GLY A 113 4.50 15.58 -24.29
C GLY A 113 3.17 15.61 -23.53
N PHE A 114 3.06 16.37 -22.43
CA PHE A 114 1.88 16.32 -21.57
C PHE A 114 1.39 17.70 -21.15
N THR A 115 0.06 17.87 -21.13
CA THR A 115 -0.57 19.06 -20.56
C THR A 115 -0.66 18.94 -19.05
N LEU A 116 -0.04 19.85 -18.32
CA LEU A 116 -0.07 19.82 -16.86
C LEU A 116 -1.46 20.14 -16.31
N PRO A 117 -1.89 19.40 -15.24
CA PRO A 117 -3.12 19.71 -14.53
C PRO A 117 -3.07 21.10 -13.87
N LYS A 118 -4.22 21.57 -13.39
CA LYS A 118 -4.32 22.84 -12.65
C LYS A 118 -3.47 22.80 -11.38
N GLU A 119 -3.06 23.98 -10.91
CA GLU A 119 -2.38 24.12 -9.63
C GLU A 119 -3.21 23.54 -8.48
N GLY A 120 -2.52 22.95 -7.53
CA GLY A 120 -3.13 22.33 -6.35
C GLY A 120 -2.22 21.35 -5.64
N THR A 121 -2.81 20.52 -4.79
CA THR A 121 -2.11 19.48 -4.03
C THR A 121 -2.40 18.12 -4.66
N PRO A 122 -1.39 17.31 -5.00
CA PRO A 122 -1.61 15.98 -5.51
C PRO A 122 -2.18 15.05 -4.42
N ARG A 123 -3.04 14.13 -4.84
CA ARG A 123 -3.50 13.03 -4.00
C ARG A 123 -2.54 11.86 -4.14
N THR A 124 -2.07 11.33 -3.02
CA THR A 124 -1.18 10.15 -3.01
C THR A 124 -1.94 8.90 -2.60
N LEU A 125 -1.71 7.81 -3.34
CA LEU A 125 -2.40 6.53 -3.19
C LEU A 125 -1.41 5.37 -3.42
N PHE A 126 -1.84 4.15 -3.14
CA PHE A 126 -1.15 2.91 -3.53
C PHE A 126 -2.03 2.12 -4.50
N LEU A 127 -1.44 1.56 -5.55
CA LEU A 127 -2.10 0.66 -6.50
C LEU A 127 -1.73 -0.80 -6.30
N THR A 128 -0.60 -1.06 -5.68
CA THR A 128 -0.14 -2.42 -5.40
C THR A 128 0.22 -2.55 -3.93
N SER A 129 0.08 -3.76 -3.40
CA SER A 129 0.45 -4.06 -2.02
C SER A 129 0.91 -5.52 -1.89
N PRO A 130 2.03 -5.80 -1.21
CA PRO A 130 2.36 -7.16 -0.80
C PRO A 130 1.31 -7.68 0.18
N THR A 131 0.74 -8.85 -0.12
CA THR A 131 -0.29 -9.51 0.70
C THR A 131 0.04 -10.99 0.89
N PRO A 132 -0.63 -11.70 1.80
CA PRO A 132 -0.49 -13.16 1.95
C PRO A 132 -0.82 -13.95 0.67
N ALA A 133 -1.64 -13.40 -0.23
CA ALA A 133 -1.99 -14.03 -1.50
C ALA A 133 -1.00 -13.71 -2.65
N GLY A 134 -0.03 -12.83 -2.42
CA GLY A 134 0.89 -12.32 -3.42
C GLY A 134 0.87 -10.80 -3.45
N VAL A 135 1.40 -10.20 -4.50
CA VAL A 135 1.28 -8.76 -4.70
C VAL A 135 -0.10 -8.47 -5.31
N ALA A 136 -0.97 -7.85 -4.52
CA ALA A 136 -2.26 -7.37 -5.01
C ALA A 136 -2.05 -6.17 -5.92
N ASP A 137 -2.78 -6.13 -7.05
CA ASP A 137 -2.72 -5.07 -8.05
C ASP A 137 -4.12 -4.51 -8.30
N PHE A 138 -4.28 -3.23 -8.06
CA PHE A 138 -5.54 -2.50 -8.21
C PHE A 138 -5.53 -1.53 -9.40
N ARG A 139 -4.55 -1.66 -10.32
CA ARG A 139 -4.44 -0.77 -11.49
C ARG A 139 -5.67 -0.82 -12.40
N GLU A 140 -6.28 -1.99 -12.54
CA GLU A 140 -7.51 -2.17 -13.34
C GLU A 140 -8.73 -1.43 -12.77
N ALA A 141 -8.71 -1.10 -11.47
CA ALA A 141 -9.79 -0.34 -10.84
C ALA A 141 -9.66 1.18 -11.09
N GLN A 142 -8.61 1.63 -11.75
CA GLN A 142 -8.40 3.02 -12.10
C GLN A 142 -8.80 3.23 -13.57
N ASP A 143 -9.96 3.86 -13.79
CA ASP A 143 -10.44 4.26 -15.13
C ASP A 143 -9.48 5.29 -15.75
N ALA A 144 -8.39 4.82 -16.33
CA ALA A 144 -7.51 5.64 -17.14
C ALA A 144 -7.72 5.25 -18.61
N GLU A 145 -8.36 6.13 -19.38
CA GLU A 145 -8.57 5.94 -20.82
C GLU A 145 -7.24 5.76 -21.57
N ASN A 146 -6.17 6.40 -21.06
CA ASN A 146 -4.83 6.33 -21.63
C ASN A 146 -3.80 5.95 -20.58
N THR A 147 -3.28 4.73 -20.64
CA THR A 147 -2.17 4.29 -19.80
C THR A 147 -0.93 4.03 -20.65
N VAL A 148 0.18 4.68 -20.29
CA VAL A 148 1.49 4.47 -20.93
C VAL A 148 2.38 3.73 -19.95
N TYR A 149 2.86 2.57 -20.36
CA TYR A 149 3.79 1.77 -19.58
C TYR A 149 5.23 2.10 -19.95
N LEU A 150 6.00 2.52 -18.95
CA LEU A 150 7.42 2.87 -19.06
C LEU A 150 8.27 1.68 -18.60
N PRO A 151 9.10 1.09 -19.50
CA PRO A 151 9.77 -0.17 -19.21
C PRO A 151 10.95 -0.04 -18.27
N GLY A 152 11.11 -1.07 -17.44
CA GLY A 152 12.28 -1.30 -16.62
C GLY A 152 12.61 -0.20 -15.61
N VAL A 153 13.86 -0.18 -15.17
CA VAL A 153 14.35 0.77 -14.15
C VAL A 153 14.34 2.23 -14.64
N LEU A 154 14.52 2.46 -15.96
CA LEU A 154 14.41 3.79 -16.55
C LEU A 154 12.98 4.34 -16.46
N GLY A 155 11.97 3.49 -16.58
CA GLY A 155 10.58 3.87 -16.32
C GLY A 155 10.41 4.47 -14.93
N ALA A 156 11.04 3.89 -13.91
CA ALA A 156 11.03 4.44 -12.55
C ALA A 156 11.76 5.81 -12.47
N VAL A 157 12.84 6.01 -13.23
CA VAL A 157 13.52 7.31 -13.32
C VAL A 157 12.60 8.35 -13.95
N PHE A 158 11.92 8.03 -15.06
CA PHE A 158 10.91 8.88 -15.68
C PHE A 158 9.80 9.29 -14.70
N LEU A 159 9.25 8.32 -13.97
CA LEU A 159 8.20 8.57 -12.99
C LEU A 159 8.65 9.48 -11.86
N ASN A 160 9.91 9.36 -11.39
CA ASN A 160 10.47 10.27 -10.41
C ASN A 160 10.53 11.71 -10.94
N GLU A 161 10.89 11.91 -12.20
CA GLU A 161 10.89 13.24 -12.82
C GLU A 161 9.46 13.76 -13.09
N ALA A 162 8.53 12.84 -13.49
CA ALA A 162 7.11 13.17 -13.63
C ALA A 162 6.49 13.61 -12.29
N MET A 163 6.77 12.91 -11.20
CA MET A 163 6.30 13.29 -9.87
C MET A 163 6.76 14.68 -9.46
N LYS A 164 8.04 15.04 -9.73
CA LYS A 164 8.56 16.38 -9.47
C LYS A 164 7.85 17.45 -10.31
N LEU A 165 7.49 17.11 -11.54
CA LEU A 165 6.79 18.01 -12.45
C LEU A 165 5.38 18.35 -11.97
N VAL A 166 4.67 17.38 -11.37
CA VAL A 166 3.28 17.52 -10.93
C VAL A 166 3.07 17.78 -9.44
N GLN A 167 4.14 17.96 -8.66
CA GLN A 167 4.09 18.08 -7.19
C GLN A 167 3.21 19.22 -6.66
N ASN A 168 2.91 20.24 -7.49
CA ASN A 168 2.07 21.38 -7.16
C ASN A 168 0.81 21.44 -8.04
N THR A 169 0.30 20.29 -8.49
CA THR A 169 -0.87 20.22 -9.35
C THR A 169 -1.96 19.31 -8.75
N GLN A 170 -3.21 19.53 -9.19
CA GLN A 170 -4.33 18.65 -8.82
C GLN A 170 -4.25 17.36 -9.64
N THR A 171 -3.52 16.38 -9.13
CA THR A 171 -3.30 15.09 -9.79
C THR A 171 -3.28 13.93 -8.80
N GLU A 172 -3.13 12.72 -9.32
CA GLU A 172 -2.95 11.50 -8.53
C GLU A 172 -1.55 10.94 -8.74
N ILE A 173 -0.87 10.66 -7.62
CA ILE A 173 0.44 10.00 -7.59
C ILE A 173 0.27 8.69 -6.85
N PHE A 174 0.57 7.59 -7.54
CA PHE A 174 0.48 6.26 -6.95
C PHE A 174 1.88 5.82 -6.54
N LEU A 175 2.07 5.70 -5.24
CA LEU A 175 3.38 5.40 -4.64
C LEU A 175 3.72 3.92 -4.77
N HIS A 176 5.01 3.64 -4.86
CA HIS A 176 5.49 2.26 -4.94
C HIS A 176 5.56 1.64 -3.53
N PRO A 177 4.99 0.45 -3.28
CA PRO A 177 4.86 -0.10 -1.92
C PRO A 177 6.19 -0.38 -1.21
N LEU A 178 7.25 -0.70 -1.95
CA LEU A 178 8.60 -0.91 -1.39
C LEU A 178 9.39 0.39 -1.20
N THR A 179 9.03 1.46 -1.89
CA THR A 179 9.71 2.75 -1.89
C THR A 179 8.66 3.87 -1.88
N PRO A 180 7.96 4.10 -0.74
CA PRO A 180 6.84 5.05 -0.69
C PRO A 180 7.20 6.51 -1.00
N GLU A 181 8.47 6.83 -1.05
CA GLU A 181 8.99 8.13 -1.51
C GLU A 181 9.06 8.26 -3.04
N ALA A 182 8.86 7.16 -3.78
CA ALA A 182 8.92 7.09 -5.24
C ALA A 182 7.59 6.64 -5.84
N PRO A 183 7.20 7.12 -7.02
CA PRO A 183 5.96 6.72 -7.66
C PRO A 183 6.10 5.38 -8.38
N GLN A 184 5.00 4.64 -8.43
CA GLN A 184 4.77 3.51 -9.32
C GLN A 184 3.99 3.95 -10.56
N CYS A 185 3.05 4.88 -10.40
CA CYS A 185 2.36 5.55 -11.47
C CYS A 185 2.15 7.03 -11.14
N VAL A 186 2.06 7.87 -12.18
CA VAL A 186 1.75 9.29 -12.07
C VAL A 186 0.71 9.65 -13.13
N ARG A 187 -0.38 10.28 -12.73
CA ARG A 187 -1.37 10.80 -13.67
C ARG A 187 -0.97 12.20 -14.11
N ILE A 188 -0.94 12.45 -15.42
CA ILE A 188 -0.72 13.78 -15.99
C ILE A 188 -1.85 14.06 -16.98
N GLY A 189 -2.79 14.92 -16.61
CA GLY A 189 -4.03 15.10 -17.38
C GLY A 189 -4.83 13.81 -17.49
N ASP A 190 -5.15 13.40 -18.70
CA ASP A 190 -5.91 12.18 -18.99
C ASP A 190 -5.03 10.93 -19.16
N THR A 191 -3.71 11.09 -19.01
CA THR A 191 -2.75 10.00 -19.20
C THR A 191 -2.18 9.54 -17.88
N MET A 192 -2.17 8.23 -17.66
CA MET A 192 -1.48 7.60 -16.55
C MET A 192 -0.16 6.99 -17.03
N LEU A 193 0.96 7.46 -16.50
CA LEU A 193 2.28 6.90 -16.71
C LEU A 193 2.55 5.86 -15.62
N CYS A 194 2.85 4.63 -15.97
CA CYS A 194 3.13 3.55 -15.01
C CYS A 194 4.47 2.88 -15.31
N ALA A 195 5.22 2.52 -14.27
CA ALA A 195 6.34 1.61 -14.44
C ALA A 195 5.83 0.21 -14.82
N ALA A 196 6.51 -0.43 -15.77
CA ALA A 196 6.28 -1.81 -16.15
C ALA A 196 7.57 -2.61 -16.00
N ASP A 197 7.42 -3.87 -15.61
CA ASP A 197 8.55 -4.80 -15.52
C ASP A 197 8.92 -5.38 -16.91
N ASP A 198 8.23 -4.95 -17.96
CA ASP A 198 8.47 -5.40 -19.33
C ASP A 198 9.78 -4.83 -19.89
N THR A 199 10.70 -5.71 -20.21
CA THR A 199 12.02 -5.39 -20.76
C THR A 199 12.02 -5.27 -22.30
N ARG A 200 10.87 -5.49 -22.98
CA ARG A 200 10.81 -5.53 -24.46
C ARG A 200 10.89 -4.18 -25.13
N SER A 201 10.59 -3.11 -24.44
CA SER A 201 10.75 -1.77 -24.97
C SER A 201 11.94 -1.08 -24.27
N THR A 202 12.69 -0.29 -25.02
CA THR A 202 13.89 0.34 -24.48
C THR A 202 13.76 1.86 -24.55
N LEU A 203 14.14 2.52 -23.46
CA LEU A 203 14.29 3.98 -23.39
C LEU A 203 15.76 4.39 -23.58
N ASN A 204 16.51 3.63 -24.41
CA ASN A 204 17.96 3.79 -24.57
C ASN A 204 18.35 5.16 -25.11
N GLU A 205 17.49 5.83 -25.86
CA GLU A 205 17.70 7.19 -26.36
C GLU A 205 17.88 8.23 -25.25
N PHE A 206 17.38 7.92 -24.04
CA PHE A 206 17.50 8.77 -22.85
C PHE A 206 18.72 8.42 -21.98
N LEU A 207 19.64 7.58 -22.47
CA LEU A 207 20.86 7.21 -21.77
C LEU A 207 22.06 8.00 -22.26
N LEU A 208 22.85 8.53 -21.33
CA LEU A 208 24.17 9.14 -21.56
C LEU A 208 25.28 8.08 -21.55
N SER A 209 25.06 6.99 -20.85
CA SER A 209 26.00 5.85 -20.71
C SER A 209 25.25 4.54 -20.51
N PRO A 210 25.87 3.37 -20.80
CA PRO A 210 25.27 2.08 -20.53
C PRO A 210 24.87 1.92 -19.07
N LEU A 211 23.78 1.20 -18.82
CA LEU A 211 23.36 0.83 -17.48
C LEU A 211 24.35 -0.14 -16.83
N SER A 212 24.60 0.03 -15.55
CA SER A 212 25.47 -0.84 -14.77
C SER A 212 24.88 -2.25 -14.58
N ASP A 213 25.73 -3.28 -14.58
CA ASP A 213 25.38 -4.67 -14.26
C ASP A 213 24.84 -4.84 -12.83
N PHE A 214 25.08 -3.88 -11.96
CA PHE A 214 24.48 -3.85 -10.62
C PHE A 214 22.95 -3.77 -10.67
N ILE A 215 22.39 -3.09 -11.66
CA ILE A 215 20.94 -2.84 -11.74
C ILE A 215 20.13 -4.13 -11.86
N PRO A 216 20.38 -5.03 -12.86
CA PRO A 216 19.63 -6.27 -12.96
C PRO A 216 19.84 -7.16 -11.73
N PHE A 217 21.05 -7.20 -11.15
CA PHE A 217 21.30 -7.91 -9.90
C PHE A 217 20.42 -7.37 -8.76
N ALA A 218 20.44 -6.07 -8.52
CA ALA A 218 19.67 -5.44 -7.41
C ALA A 218 18.16 -5.61 -7.58
N MET A 219 17.66 -5.53 -8.81
CA MET A 219 16.22 -5.74 -9.09
C MET A 219 15.82 -7.20 -8.85
N GLN A 220 16.63 -8.18 -9.31
CA GLN A 220 16.37 -9.59 -9.08
C GLN A 220 16.36 -9.96 -7.59
N GLU A 221 17.32 -9.43 -6.82
CA GLU A 221 17.35 -9.66 -5.37
C GLU A 221 16.17 -8.99 -4.66
N ALA A 222 15.73 -7.81 -5.12
CA ALA A 222 14.54 -7.16 -4.59
C ALA A 222 13.27 -7.98 -4.83
N GLU A 223 13.12 -8.61 -6.00
CA GLU A 223 12.01 -9.53 -6.30
C GLU A 223 12.06 -10.77 -5.40
N THR A 224 13.24 -11.37 -5.23
CA THR A 224 13.46 -12.54 -4.36
C THR A 224 13.06 -12.23 -2.92
N LEU A 225 13.50 -11.10 -2.38
CA LEU A 225 13.13 -10.65 -1.04
C LEU A 225 11.64 -10.33 -0.90
N THR A 226 11.03 -9.78 -1.95
CA THR A 226 9.59 -9.53 -1.98
C THR A 226 8.79 -10.83 -1.93
N ALA A 227 9.22 -11.84 -2.69
CA ALA A 227 8.61 -13.17 -2.67
C ALA A 227 8.74 -13.83 -1.28
N GLN A 228 9.90 -13.69 -0.63
CA GLN A 228 10.11 -14.18 0.73
C GLN A 228 9.22 -13.44 1.74
N ALA A 229 9.06 -12.14 1.60
CA ALA A 229 8.14 -11.36 2.44
C ALA A 229 6.69 -11.82 2.30
N VAL A 230 6.24 -12.12 1.08
CA VAL A 230 4.90 -12.68 0.81
C VAL A 230 4.71 -14.03 1.53
N GLU A 231 5.74 -14.89 1.56
CA GLU A 231 5.65 -16.16 2.30
C GLU A 231 5.55 -15.92 3.82
N GLU A 232 6.33 -15.00 4.36
CA GLU A 232 6.22 -14.61 5.78
C GLU A 232 4.82 -14.02 6.10
N LEU A 233 4.25 -13.20 5.23
CA LEU A 233 2.88 -12.68 5.36
C LEU A 233 1.85 -13.82 5.31
N ARG A 234 2.07 -14.86 4.50
CA ARG A 234 1.22 -16.05 4.45
C ARG A 234 1.24 -16.83 5.77
N LEU A 235 2.41 -16.92 6.40
CA LEU A 235 2.56 -17.51 7.74
C LEU A 235 1.87 -16.64 8.81
N CYS A 236 2.00 -15.30 8.73
CA CYS A 236 1.23 -14.38 9.57
C CYS A 236 -0.26 -14.64 9.48
N LYS A 237 -0.80 -14.76 8.25
CA LYS A 237 -2.24 -15.01 8.08
C LYS A 237 -2.65 -16.33 8.72
N ARG A 238 -1.86 -17.40 8.57
CA ARG A 238 -2.17 -18.70 9.21
C ARG A 238 -2.23 -18.62 10.73
N THR A 239 -1.26 -17.94 11.37
CA THR A 239 -1.26 -17.74 12.83
C THR A 239 -2.39 -16.84 13.28
N HIS A 240 -2.72 -15.81 12.51
CA HIS A 240 -3.86 -14.94 12.75
C HIS A 240 -5.19 -15.72 12.68
N ASP A 241 -5.40 -16.53 11.64
CA ASP A 241 -6.60 -17.36 11.47
C ASP A 241 -6.75 -18.39 12.61
N ALA A 242 -5.63 -18.92 13.12
CA ALA A 242 -5.63 -19.78 14.29
C ALA A 242 -6.07 -19.04 15.57
N ILE A 243 -5.58 -17.81 15.76
CA ILE A 243 -6.01 -16.93 16.87
C ILE A 243 -7.51 -16.63 16.74
N GLU A 244 -7.99 -16.22 15.57
CA GLU A 244 -9.41 -15.96 15.33
C GLU A 244 -10.29 -17.17 15.62
N THR A 245 -9.84 -18.36 15.23
CA THR A 245 -10.57 -19.62 15.51
C THR A 245 -10.77 -19.83 17.02
N ILE A 246 -9.80 -19.36 17.84
CA ILE A 246 -9.92 -19.39 19.29
C ILE A 246 -10.91 -18.33 19.81
N TYR A 247 -10.93 -17.14 19.21
CA TYR A 247 -11.77 -16.03 19.67
C TYR A 247 -13.23 -16.15 19.21
N ARG A 248 -13.46 -16.54 17.96
CA ARG A 248 -14.76 -16.53 17.29
C ARG A 248 -15.92 -17.16 18.08
N PRO A 249 -15.77 -18.34 18.74
CA PRO A 249 -16.87 -18.94 19.49
C PRO A 249 -17.28 -18.17 20.76
N PHE A 250 -16.48 -17.19 21.17
CA PHE A 250 -16.65 -16.47 22.43
C PHE A 250 -16.94 -14.97 22.24
N VAL A 251 -17.28 -14.58 21.03
CA VAL A 251 -17.79 -13.25 20.69
C VAL A 251 -19.31 -13.25 20.81
N ASP A 252 -19.86 -12.27 21.52
CA ASP A 252 -21.31 -12.04 21.54
C ASP A 252 -21.74 -11.24 20.31
N TYR A 253 -22.00 -11.96 19.20
CA TYR A 253 -22.37 -11.38 17.93
C TYR A 253 -23.72 -10.63 17.99
N ASP A 254 -24.65 -11.04 18.83
CA ASP A 254 -25.93 -10.35 19.00
C ASP A 254 -25.74 -8.93 19.57
N HIS A 255 -24.78 -8.77 20.47
CA HIS A 255 -24.41 -7.45 20.98
C HIS A 255 -23.65 -6.62 19.95
N VAL A 256 -22.77 -7.22 19.17
CA VAL A 256 -22.06 -6.54 18.06
C VAL A 256 -23.05 -6.02 17.04
N GLU A 257 -24.04 -6.83 16.63
CA GLU A 257 -25.08 -6.43 15.67
C GLU A 257 -25.93 -5.27 16.19
N ARG A 258 -26.37 -5.34 17.47
CA ARG A 258 -27.12 -4.22 18.08
C ARG A 258 -26.32 -2.92 18.11
N GLU A 259 -25.03 -2.99 18.42
CA GLU A 259 -24.18 -1.81 18.43
C GLU A 259 -23.95 -1.25 17.02
N THR A 260 -23.79 -2.13 16.02
CA THR A 260 -23.69 -1.74 14.61
C THR A 260 -24.96 -1.00 14.16
N ASN A 261 -26.13 -1.54 14.46
CA ASN A 261 -27.41 -0.90 14.10
C ASN A 261 -27.57 0.46 14.79
N ARG A 262 -27.18 0.58 16.08
CA ARG A 262 -27.18 1.84 16.80
C ARG A 262 -26.27 2.89 16.16
N LEU A 263 -25.08 2.48 15.71
CA LEU A 263 -24.15 3.37 15.00
C LEU A 263 -24.73 3.84 13.66
N LEU A 264 -25.29 2.93 12.86
CA LEU A 264 -25.91 3.28 11.57
C LEU A 264 -27.06 4.28 11.74
N GLU A 265 -27.92 4.09 12.75
CA GLU A 265 -28.99 5.03 13.09
C GLU A 265 -28.44 6.40 13.51
N THR A 266 -27.38 6.42 14.34
CA THR A 266 -26.77 7.67 14.85
C THR A 266 -26.11 8.45 13.70
N LEU A 267 -25.47 7.76 12.79
CA LEU A 267 -24.78 8.33 11.63
C LEU A 267 -25.73 8.66 10.47
N LYS A 268 -27.00 8.26 10.54
CA LYS A 268 -28.01 8.44 9.49
C LYS A 268 -27.57 7.89 8.13
N LEU A 269 -26.90 6.76 8.15
CA LEU A 269 -26.41 6.02 6.97
C LEU A 269 -27.43 5.00 6.49
#